data_1b72ed37da6da9880e1cd034acc83f38
#
_entry.id   1b72ed37da6da9880e1cd034acc83f38
#
_cell.length_a   1.000
_cell.length_b   1.000
_cell.length_c   1.000
_cell.angle_alpha   90.00
_cell.angle_beta   90.00
_cell.angle_gamma   90.00
#
_symmetry.space_group_name_H-M   'P 1'
#
loop_
_entity.id
_entity.type
_entity.pdbx_description
1 polymer ?
#
loop_
_entity_poly.entity_id
_entity_poly.type
_entity_poly.pdbx_seq_one_letter_code
_entity_poly.pdbx_strand_id
1 'polypeptide(L)'
;ESAQELCGESDIIFTQTTGSSTVLEKDWLKESGVTIIASGSDQPTKQEIPNDVLKASKYIADLVKQTSKVGELRGPLQAGVMTEDDVYAELGEIVNGDKPGREGNEIIVVDLTGTGAQDAAIGQVA
;
A
#
# COMPACT_ATOMS: atom_id res chain seq x y z
N GLU A 1 -12.39 -12.67 15.82
CA GLU A 1 -12.58 -11.70 14.71
C GLU A 1 -11.96 -12.26 13.44
N SER A 2 -12.66 -12.12 12.32
CA SER A 2 -12.16 -12.53 11.00
C SER A 2 -11.47 -11.35 10.30
N ALA A 3 -10.65 -11.63 9.28
CA ALA A 3 -10.06 -10.57 8.45
C ALA A 3 -11.13 -9.70 7.79
N GLN A 4 -12.26 -10.31 7.39
CA GLN A 4 -13.38 -9.58 6.82
C GLN A 4 -14.02 -8.59 7.81
N GLU A 5 -14.26 -9.00 9.04
CA GLU A 5 -14.78 -8.11 10.10
C GLU A 5 -13.84 -6.96 10.39
N LEU A 6 -12.53 -7.26 10.54
CA LEU A 6 -11.51 -6.24 10.75
C LEU A 6 -11.48 -5.22 9.60
N CYS A 7 -11.51 -5.67 8.35
CA CYS A 7 -11.52 -4.78 7.18
C CYS A 7 -12.77 -3.91 7.13
N GLY A 8 -13.94 -4.45 7.50
CA GLY A 8 -15.21 -3.73 7.49
C GLY A 8 -15.35 -2.66 8.59
N GLU A 9 -14.60 -2.78 9.67
CA GLU A 9 -14.69 -1.87 10.83
C GLU A 9 -13.53 -0.88 10.93
N SER A 10 -12.38 -1.18 10.27
CA SER A 10 -11.16 -0.39 10.41
C SER A 10 -11.10 0.82 9.46
N ASP A 11 -10.60 1.93 9.95
CA ASP A 11 -10.24 3.11 9.13
C ASP A 11 -8.81 3.01 8.60
N ILE A 12 -7.96 2.29 9.34
CA ILE A 12 -6.57 2.02 8.97
C ILE A 12 -6.32 0.52 9.11
N ILE A 13 -5.80 -0.09 8.06
CA ILE A 13 -5.44 -1.50 8.01
C ILE A 13 -3.93 -1.61 7.80
N PHE A 14 -3.27 -2.36 8.67
CA PHE A 14 -1.87 -2.74 8.49
C PHE A 14 -1.79 -4.17 7.98
N THR A 15 -1.06 -4.38 6.88
CA THR A 15 -0.70 -5.73 6.42
C THR A 15 0.80 -5.94 6.57
N GLN A 16 1.17 -6.97 7.28
CA GLN A 16 2.57 -7.37 7.48
C GLN A 16 2.63 -8.86 7.78
N THR A 17 2.51 -9.67 6.74
CA THR A 17 2.54 -11.13 6.87
C THR A 17 3.79 -11.73 6.23
N THR A 18 4.07 -12.97 6.55
CA THR A 18 5.14 -13.74 5.91
C THR A 18 4.67 -14.48 4.65
N GLY A 19 3.35 -14.45 4.40
CA GLY A 19 2.70 -15.15 3.29
C GLY A 19 2.95 -14.51 1.93
N SER A 20 2.63 -15.27 0.89
CA SER A 20 2.71 -14.83 -0.50
C SER A 20 1.33 -14.70 -1.17
N SER A 21 0.26 -14.75 -0.38
CA SER A 21 -1.12 -14.63 -0.84
C SER A 21 -1.77 -13.36 -0.31
N THR A 22 -2.76 -12.84 -1.06
CA THR A 22 -3.57 -11.70 -0.63
C THR A 22 -4.29 -11.99 0.67
N VAL A 23 -4.38 -10.98 1.54
CA VAL A 23 -4.90 -11.12 2.91
C VAL A 23 -6.23 -10.41 3.13
N LEU A 24 -6.72 -9.68 2.13
CA LEU A 24 -8.00 -8.99 2.15
C LEU A 24 -8.67 -9.04 0.76
N GLU A 25 -9.94 -8.66 0.72
CA GLU A 25 -10.72 -8.53 -0.51
C GLU A 25 -11.33 -7.13 -0.60
N LYS A 26 -11.56 -6.65 -1.83
CA LYS A 26 -12.09 -5.31 -2.07
C LYS A 26 -13.46 -5.09 -1.42
N ASP A 27 -14.33 -6.11 -1.49
CA ASP A 27 -15.70 -6.05 -0.97
C ASP A 27 -15.77 -6.04 0.57
N TRP A 28 -14.64 -6.29 1.24
CA TRP A 28 -14.55 -6.19 2.71
C TRP A 28 -14.27 -4.77 3.19
N LEU A 29 -13.81 -3.89 2.30
CA LEU A 29 -13.37 -2.54 2.65
C LEU A 29 -14.54 -1.59 2.83
N LYS A 30 -14.39 -0.64 3.76
CA LYS A 30 -15.41 0.39 4.03
C LYS A 30 -15.60 1.32 2.83
N GLU A 31 -16.87 1.55 2.45
CA GLU A 31 -17.23 2.53 1.42
C GLU A 31 -16.92 3.98 1.84
N SER A 32 -16.84 4.25 3.14
CA SER A 32 -16.47 5.56 3.69
C SER A 32 -14.99 5.92 3.53
N GLY A 33 -14.21 5.00 2.95
CA GLY A 33 -12.77 5.15 2.74
C GLY A 33 -11.94 4.43 3.80
N VAL A 34 -10.76 3.99 3.41
CA VAL A 34 -9.82 3.25 4.24
C VAL A 34 -8.39 3.56 3.81
N THR A 35 -7.46 3.55 4.77
CA THR A 35 -6.03 3.61 4.47
C THR A 35 -5.41 2.26 4.77
N ILE A 36 -4.79 1.65 3.77
CA ILE A 36 -4.07 0.38 3.90
C ILE A 36 -2.57 0.68 3.88
N ILE A 37 -1.87 0.28 4.91
CA ILE A 37 -0.41 0.35 5.04
C ILE A 37 0.12 -1.05 4.76
N ALA A 38 0.62 -1.25 3.54
CA ALA A 38 1.15 -2.52 3.08
C ALA A 38 2.67 -2.56 3.30
N SER A 39 3.12 -3.33 4.29
CA SER A 39 4.53 -3.42 4.66
C SER A 39 5.08 -4.85 4.64
N GLY A 40 4.29 -5.83 4.19
CA GLY A 40 4.72 -7.24 4.14
C GLY A 40 5.34 -7.68 2.82
N SER A 41 5.11 -6.94 1.73
CA SER A 41 5.60 -7.29 0.39
C SER A 41 7.01 -6.71 0.16
N ASP A 42 8.01 -7.37 0.69
CA ASP A 42 9.43 -7.00 0.63
C ASP A 42 10.28 -7.92 -0.28
N GLN A 43 9.63 -8.82 -1.01
CA GLN A 43 10.28 -9.79 -1.89
C GLN A 43 9.51 -9.98 -3.20
N PRO A 44 10.19 -10.40 -4.31
CA PRO A 44 9.56 -10.55 -5.62
C PRO A 44 8.43 -11.59 -5.71
N THR A 45 8.26 -12.42 -4.69
CA THR A 45 7.24 -13.48 -4.64
C THR A 45 6.07 -13.15 -3.71
N LYS A 46 6.13 -12.03 -2.99
CA LYS A 46 5.11 -11.64 -2.02
C LYS A 46 4.12 -10.64 -2.63
N GLN A 47 2.87 -10.77 -2.25
CA GLN A 47 1.81 -9.80 -2.51
C GLN A 47 0.70 -10.01 -1.49
N GLU A 48 0.34 -8.97 -0.75
CA GLU A 48 -0.71 -9.00 0.28
C GLU A 48 -2.01 -8.36 -0.19
N ILE A 49 -1.92 -7.38 -1.09
CA ILE A 49 -3.07 -6.59 -1.56
C ILE A 49 -3.50 -7.05 -2.95
N PRO A 50 -4.79 -7.35 -3.17
CA PRO A 50 -5.30 -7.74 -4.48
C PRO A 50 -5.12 -6.64 -5.54
N ASN A 51 -4.91 -7.05 -6.80
CA ASN A 51 -4.69 -6.11 -7.91
C ASN A 51 -5.87 -5.15 -8.14
N ASP A 52 -7.10 -5.58 -7.89
CA ASP A 52 -8.31 -4.76 -8.03
C ASP A 52 -8.41 -3.67 -6.95
N VAL A 53 -7.92 -3.95 -5.74
CA VAL A 53 -7.77 -2.95 -4.67
C VAL A 53 -6.71 -1.93 -5.05
N LEU A 54 -5.52 -2.39 -5.49
CA LEU A 54 -4.43 -1.51 -5.92
C LEU A 54 -4.87 -0.59 -7.05
N LYS A 55 -5.52 -1.13 -8.08
CA LYS A 55 -6.03 -0.35 -9.23
C LYS A 55 -7.10 0.67 -8.83
N ALA A 56 -7.95 0.35 -7.87
CA ALA A 56 -9.01 1.25 -7.40
C ALA A 56 -8.50 2.29 -6.39
N SER A 57 -7.28 2.17 -5.90
CA SER A 57 -6.74 3.00 -4.83
C SER A 57 -6.05 4.27 -5.34
N LYS A 58 -5.94 5.25 -4.44
CA LYS A 58 -4.90 6.27 -4.50
C LYS A 58 -3.62 5.60 -3.99
N TYR A 59 -2.83 5.07 -4.92
CA TYR A 59 -1.64 4.28 -4.60
C TYR A 59 -0.42 5.18 -4.36
N ILE A 60 0.20 5.03 -3.21
CA ILE A 60 1.38 5.78 -2.77
C ILE A 60 2.52 4.80 -2.52
N ALA A 61 3.65 5.00 -3.18
CA ALA A 61 4.85 4.19 -2.98
C ALA A 61 5.82 4.86 -2.01
N ASP A 62 6.56 4.10 -1.22
CA ASP A 62 7.76 4.66 -0.57
C ASP A 62 8.79 5.08 -1.61
N LEU A 63 9.10 4.21 -2.58
CA LEU A 63 9.88 4.48 -3.78
C LEU A 63 9.36 3.63 -4.94
N VAL A 64 8.88 4.26 -6.02
CA VAL A 64 8.35 3.56 -7.21
C VAL A 64 9.34 2.56 -7.77
N LYS A 65 10.62 2.95 -7.87
CA LYS A 65 11.69 2.09 -8.36
C LYS A 65 11.86 0.79 -7.56
N GLN A 66 11.47 0.79 -6.28
CA GLN A 66 11.57 -0.37 -5.40
C GLN A 66 10.24 -1.16 -5.38
N THR A 67 9.10 -0.48 -5.22
CA THR A 67 7.78 -1.12 -5.17
C THR A 67 7.42 -1.84 -6.47
N SER A 68 7.93 -1.35 -7.62
CA SER A 68 7.76 -2.03 -8.92
C SER A 68 8.51 -3.37 -9.03
N LYS A 69 9.49 -3.62 -8.15
CA LYS A 69 10.32 -4.84 -8.16
C LYS A 69 9.98 -5.83 -7.06
N VAL A 70 9.72 -5.32 -5.86
CA VAL A 70 9.56 -6.15 -4.65
C VAL A 70 8.31 -5.81 -3.85
N GLY A 71 7.67 -4.64 -4.06
CA GLY A 71 6.45 -4.21 -3.39
C GLY A 71 5.16 -4.72 -4.02
N GLU A 72 4.05 -4.15 -3.57
CA GLU A 72 2.72 -4.48 -4.06
C GLU A 72 2.50 -4.08 -5.53
N LEU A 73 3.19 -3.04 -6.02
CA LEU A 73 3.06 -2.56 -7.40
C LEU A 73 3.52 -3.61 -8.44
N ARG A 74 4.46 -4.46 -8.08
CA ARG A 74 5.01 -5.50 -8.98
C ARG A 74 3.91 -6.40 -9.58
N GLY A 75 2.98 -6.88 -8.74
CA GLY A 75 1.90 -7.78 -9.18
C GLY A 75 1.03 -7.17 -10.28
N PRO A 76 0.40 -6.01 -10.06
CA PRO A 76 -0.43 -5.38 -11.09
C PRO A 76 0.34 -4.92 -12.33
N LEU A 77 1.63 -4.56 -12.23
CA LEU A 77 2.47 -4.30 -13.40
C LEU A 77 2.66 -5.56 -14.25
N GLN A 78 3.00 -6.69 -13.62
CA GLN A 78 3.16 -7.97 -14.33
C GLN A 78 1.86 -8.48 -14.94
N ALA A 79 0.73 -8.23 -14.28
CA ALA A 79 -0.59 -8.58 -14.79
C ALA A 79 -1.09 -7.61 -15.89
N GLY A 80 -0.42 -6.49 -16.14
CA GLY A 80 -0.83 -5.48 -17.10
C GLY A 80 -2.07 -4.68 -16.71
N VAL A 81 -2.46 -4.69 -15.42
CA VAL A 81 -3.64 -3.96 -14.92
C VAL A 81 -3.30 -2.56 -14.42
N MET A 82 -2.03 -2.30 -14.12
CA MET A 82 -1.49 -0.97 -13.78
C MET A 82 -0.21 -0.69 -14.56
N THR A 83 0.13 0.58 -14.62
CA THR A 83 1.42 1.10 -15.10
C THR A 83 2.04 1.98 -14.00
N GLU A 84 3.30 2.37 -14.15
CA GLU A 84 3.93 3.32 -13.21
C GLU A 84 3.23 4.69 -13.22
N ASP A 85 2.57 5.07 -14.31
CA ASP A 85 1.78 6.31 -14.40
C ASP A 85 0.49 6.27 -13.55
N ASP A 86 0.04 5.09 -13.13
CA ASP A 86 -1.08 4.93 -12.20
C ASP A 86 -0.68 5.20 -10.73
N VAL A 87 0.60 5.32 -10.43
CA VAL A 87 1.08 5.69 -9.09
C VAL A 87 0.75 7.14 -8.82
N TYR A 88 -0.01 7.39 -7.76
CA TYR A 88 -0.42 8.75 -7.41
C TYR A 88 0.76 9.61 -6.96
N ALA A 89 1.60 9.08 -6.07
CA ALA A 89 2.74 9.80 -5.51
C ALA A 89 3.77 8.85 -4.90
N GLU A 90 4.97 9.35 -4.70
CA GLU A 90 5.87 8.82 -3.68
C GLU A 90 5.55 9.44 -2.32
N LEU A 91 5.79 8.70 -1.24
CA LEU A 91 5.43 9.12 0.12
C LEU A 91 6.05 10.48 0.50
N GLY A 92 7.27 10.75 0.04
CA GLY A 92 7.96 12.03 0.25
C GLY A 92 7.18 13.24 -0.30
N GLU A 93 6.50 13.10 -1.44
CA GLU A 93 5.69 14.17 -2.02
C GLU A 93 4.48 14.52 -1.12
N ILE A 94 3.89 13.50 -0.48
CA ILE A 94 2.79 13.70 0.47
C ILE A 94 3.29 14.38 1.75
N VAL A 95 4.40 13.90 2.30
CA VAL A 95 4.99 14.44 3.55
C VAL A 95 5.44 15.88 3.38
N ASN A 96 6.00 16.22 2.22
CA ASN A 96 6.42 17.60 1.90
C ASN A 96 5.24 18.53 1.57
N GLY A 97 4.04 18.00 1.36
CA GLY A 97 2.86 18.80 0.99
C GLY A 97 2.77 19.13 -0.51
N ASP A 98 3.59 18.48 -1.35
CA ASP A 98 3.56 18.68 -2.81
C ASP A 98 2.29 18.08 -3.43
N LYS A 99 1.76 17.02 -2.83
CA LYS A 99 0.50 16.39 -3.18
C LYS A 99 -0.38 16.16 -1.94
N PRO A 100 -1.71 16.35 -2.06
CA PRO A 100 -2.60 16.07 -0.94
C PRO A 100 -2.69 14.56 -0.64
N GLY A 101 -2.87 14.20 0.62
CA GLY A 101 -3.18 12.86 1.06
C GLY A 101 -4.65 12.52 0.80
N ARG A 102 -5.40 12.24 1.87
CA ARG A 102 -6.85 11.96 1.79
C ARG A 102 -7.64 13.23 1.44
N GLU A 103 -8.53 13.11 0.47
CA GLU A 103 -9.42 14.19 0.05
C GLU A 103 -10.90 13.81 0.18
N GLY A 104 -11.23 12.52 0.31
CA GLY A 104 -12.61 12.01 0.39
C GLY A 104 -12.62 10.54 0.85
N ASN A 105 -13.47 9.76 0.21
CA ASN A 105 -13.72 8.35 0.55
C ASN A 105 -12.81 7.38 -0.21
N GLU A 106 -11.60 7.81 -0.58
CA GLU A 106 -10.68 6.96 -1.34
C GLU A 106 -10.23 5.74 -0.53
N ILE A 107 -10.00 4.65 -1.23
CA ILE A 107 -9.07 3.63 -0.76
C ILE A 107 -7.68 4.20 -0.99
N ILE A 108 -6.89 4.34 0.05
CA ILE A 108 -5.49 4.75 -0.04
C ILE A 108 -4.65 3.52 0.28
N VAL A 109 -3.70 3.19 -0.58
CA VAL A 109 -2.68 2.17 -0.30
C VAL A 109 -1.33 2.84 -0.21
N VAL A 110 -0.65 2.65 0.91
CA VAL A 110 0.74 3.08 1.12
C VAL A 110 1.61 1.83 1.12
N ASP A 111 2.39 1.66 0.07
CA ASP A 111 3.28 0.51 -0.12
C ASP A 111 4.67 0.83 0.43
N LEU A 112 5.07 0.09 1.46
CA LEU A 112 6.32 0.27 2.18
C LEU A 112 7.21 -0.97 2.00
N THR A 113 8.23 -0.85 1.19
CA THR A 113 9.20 -1.92 0.95
C THR A 113 10.44 -1.82 1.85
N GLY A 114 10.53 -0.73 2.62
CA GLY A 114 11.65 -0.44 3.50
C GLY A 114 12.80 0.30 2.80
N THR A 115 13.22 1.40 3.39
CA THR A 115 14.39 2.17 2.93
C THR A 115 15.29 2.48 4.11
N GLY A 116 16.60 2.53 3.88
CA GLY A 116 17.57 2.89 4.93
C GLY A 116 17.33 4.29 5.54
N ALA A 117 16.65 5.17 4.82
CA ALA A 117 16.24 6.48 5.35
C ALA A 117 15.20 6.36 6.47
N GLN A 118 14.27 5.39 6.38
CA GLN A 118 13.28 5.10 7.41
C GLN A 118 13.95 4.57 8.68
N ASP A 119 14.91 3.65 8.53
CA ASP A 119 15.68 3.11 9.66
C ASP A 119 16.51 4.20 10.34
N ALA A 120 17.17 5.06 9.55
CA ALA A 120 17.93 6.17 10.08
C ALA A 120 17.05 7.21 10.82
N ALA A 121 15.85 7.47 10.29
CA ALA A 121 14.91 8.41 10.91
C ALA A 121 14.40 7.90 12.26
N ILE A 122 13.95 6.63 12.33
CA ILE A 122 13.45 6.05 13.59
C ILE A 122 14.57 5.90 14.62
N GLY A 123 15.79 5.59 14.18
CA GLY A 123 16.96 5.48 15.04
C GLY A 123 17.37 6.80 15.71
N GLN A 124 16.95 7.95 15.18
CA GLN A 124 17.17 9.27 15.81
C GLN A 124 16.16 9.58 16.92
N VAL A 125 15.03 8.88 16.95
CA VAL A 125 13.97 9.10 17.94
C VAL A 125 14.09 8.12 19.11
N ALA A 126 14.77 6.99 18.89
CA ALA A 126 15.01 5.96 19.91
C ALA A 126 16.22 6.35 20.79
#